data_e404573fc853b992709ae22ecf5440f0
#
_entry.id   e404573fc853b992709ae22ecf5440f0
#
_cell.length_a   1.000
_cell.length_b   1.000
_cell.length_c   1.000
_cell.angle_alpha   90.00
_cell.angle_beta   90.00
_cell.angle_gamma   90.00
#
_symmetry.space_group_name_H-M   'P 1'
#
loop_
_entity.id
_entity.type
_entity.pdbx_description
1 polymer ?
#
loop_
_entity_poly.entity_id
_entity_poly.type
_entity_poly.pdbx_seq_one_letter_code
_entity_poly.pdbx_strand_id
1 'polypeptide(L)'
;MNRILKKERRWTFVLATIALVVILGMPTVYMKASLGTSEKPIIVCTTNVLGSLVEELVGEEAEIIVLVRPSLCPADYDMKPSDVYAVSKAKILFYHDIVGEKPWLQNLINAAGNEGLIMVKVPGTYNTPEGAKRCVSIIASNLSETLSIDLSEKASRMLNSIDKVANAIKSEAQSLEVDKVKVICMKWQRSFIEWVGFKVIADYNPPETLSSKDVEDLIKKGMEEGVALIADNLQVSAEFGATIAKDTGASHVVLTNFPGAIPGTGNLSQMFAYNAKQLFEGLRSWRNTRILRQEIESLKNQLSIFQAITSVATILAVVEALWLYIRRKPKAPGA
;
A
#
# COMPACT_ATOMS: atom_id res chain seq x y z
N MET A 1 64.18 52.79 55.55
CA MET A 1 63.21 51.69 55.28
C MET A 1 62.08 52.09 54.34
N ASN A 2 61.64 53.37 54.28
CA ASN A 2 60.46 53.80 53.43
C ASN A 2 60.76 54.04 51.93
N ARG A 3 61.97 54.13 51.47
CA ARG A 3 62.28 54.34 50.02
C ARG A 3 62.32 53.05 49.20
N ILE A 4 62.63 51.91 49.79
CA ILE A 4 62.73 50.62 49.11
C ILE A 4 61.32 50.09 48.85
N LEU A 5 60.39 50.18 49.82
CA LEU A 5 59.02 49.68 49.66
C LEU A 5 58.22 50.49 48.63
N LYS A 6 58.59 51.76 48.41
CA LYS A 6 57.93 52.63 47.39
C LYS A 6 58.38 52.29 45.97
N LYS A 7 59.58 51.73 45.79
CA LYS A 7 60.17 51.36 44.53
C LYS A 7 59.59 50.04 44.09
N GLU A 8 59.41 49.08 44.99
CA GLU A 8 58.82 47.76 44.70
C GLU A 8 57.35 47.89 44.32
N ARG A 9 56.57 48.70 44.98
CA ARG A 9 55.17 48.99 44.69
C ARG A 9 54.94 49.57 43.29
N ARG A 10 55.91 50.37 42.79
CA ARG A 10 55.85 50.98 41.43
C ARG A 10 56.13 49.91 40.36
N TRP A 11 57.03 49.00 40.61
CA TRP A 11 57.33 47.90 39.66
C TRP A 11 56.21 46.87 39.58
N THR A 12 55.54 46.56 40.67
CA THR A 12 54.36 45.68 40.65
C THR A 12 53.18 46.31 39.90
N PHE A 13 52.96 47.63 40.01
CA PHE A 13 51.95 48.33 39.22
C PHE A 13 52.30 48.38 37.73
N VAL A 14 53.54 48.58 37.36
CA VAL A 14 54.00 48.59 35.96
C VAL A 14 53.87 47.20 35.34
N LEU A 15 54.26 46.14 36.05
CA LEU A 15 54.08 44.76 35.57
C LEU A 15 52.63 44.34 35.46
N ALA A 16 51.78 44.78 36.40
CA ALA A 16 50.35 44.51 36.33
C ALA A 16 49.65 45.24 35.14
N THR A 17 50.08 46.48 34.82
CA THR A 17 49.59 47.22 33.66
C THR A 17 50.08 46.63 32.35
N ILE A 18 51.31 46.19 32.28
CA ILE A 18 51.83 45.48 31.06
C ILE A 18 51.10 44.17 30.86
N ALA A 19 50.87 43.37 31.91
CA ALA A 19 50.11 42.11 31.81
C ALA A 19 48.65 42.38 31.34
N LEU A 20 48.02 43.45 31.84
CA LEU A 20 46.66 43.82 31.42
C LEU A 20 46.62 44.30 29.97
N VAL A 21 47.61 45.03 29.47
CA VAL A 21 47.72 45.48 28.08
C VAL A 21 48.00 44.28 27.14
N VAL A 22 48.78 43.30 27.56
CA VAL A 22 49.03 42.08 26.79
C VAL A 22 47.75 41.21 26.69
N ILE A 23 46.96 41.14 27.77
CA ILE A 23 45.70 40.39 27.77
C ILE A 23 44.65 41.12 26.92
N LEU A 24 44.60 42.43 26.93
CA LEU A 24 43.65 43.23 26.12
C LEU A 24 44.12 43.41 24.68
N GLY A 25 45.38 43.19 24.37
CA GLY A 25 45.96 43.28 23.03
C GLY A 25 46.04 41.92 22.26
N MET A 26 45.64 40.80 22.87
CA MET A 26 45.50 39.56 22.11
C MET A 26 44.32 39.74 21.14
N PRO A 27 44.59 39.64 19.81
CA PRO A 27 43.48 39.56 18.89
C PRO A 27 42.69 38.32 19.27
N THR A 28 41.45 38.51 19.71
CA THR A 28 40.47 37.41 19.76
C THR A 28 40.33 36.91 18.34
N VAL A 29 41.11 35.88 18.00
CA VAL A 29 40.85 35.09 16.83
C VAL A 29 39.53 34.39 17.14
N TYR A 30 38.42 35.09 16.80
CA TYR A 30 37.15 34.45 16.60
C TYR A 30 37.38 33.43 15.46
N MET A 31 37.75 32.24 15.85
CA MET A 31 37.54 31.09 14.97
C MET A 31 36.04 31.02 14.75
N LYS A 32 35.58 31.72 13.69
CA LYS A 32 34.29 31.42 13.09
C LYS A 32 34.40 29.93 12.76
N ALA A 33 33.96 29.09 13.69
CA ALA A 33 33.48 27.76 13.29
C ALA A 33 32.41 28.08 12.26
N SER A 34 32.76 28.06 10.99
CA SER A 34 31.83 27.92 9.92
C SER A 34 31.15 26.58 10.22
N LEU A 35 30.04 26.65 10.95
CA LEU A 35 29.00 25.65 10.82
C LEU A 35 28.58 25.74 9.33
N GLY A 36 29.39 25.13 8.48
CA GLY A 36 28.97 24.79 7.15
C GLY A 36 27.74 23.94 7.37
N THR A 37 26.57 24.50 7.16
CA THR A 37 25.38 23.71 6.84
C THR A 37 25.76 22.99 5.57
N SER A 38 26.33 21.79 5.73
CA SER A 38 26.51 20.88 4.60
C SER A 38 25.11 20.71 4.04
N GLU A 39 24.88 21.25 2.85
CA GLU A 39 23.60 21.04 2.16
C GLU A 39 23.35 19.53 2.15
N LYS A 40 22.16 19.12 2.62
CA LYS A 40 21.81 17.71 2.63
C LYS A 40 21.87 17.17 1.21
N PRO A 41 22.45 15.98 0.99
CA PRO A 41 22.45 15.38 -0.35
C PRO A 41 21.02 15.14 -0.82
N ILE A 42 20.73 15.50 -2.06
CA ILE A 42 19.44 15.26 -2.68
C ILE A 42 19.40 13.85 -3.24
N ILE A 43 18.38 13.10 -2.84
CA ILE A 43 18.06 11.76 -3.34
C ILE A 43 16.73 11.84 -4.07
N VAL A 44 16.72 11.44 -5.34
CA VAL A 44 15.48 11.39 -6.14
C VAL A 44 15.00 9.95 -6.24
N CYS A 45 13.71 9.76 -6.03
CA CYS A 45 13.02 8.48 -6.15
C CYS A 45 11.91 8.60 -7.18
N THR A 46 11.86 7.70 -8.16
CA THR A 46 10.80 7.76 -9.18
C THR A 46 9.43 7.50 -8.60
N THR A 47 9.31 6.62 -7.61
CA THR A 47 8.04 6.26 -6.98
C THR A 47 8.07 6.43 -5.46
N ASN A 48 6.90 6.53 -4.86
CA ASN A 48 6.78 6.59 -3.41
C ASN A 48 7.21 5.29 -2.70
N VAL A 49 7.23 4.17 -3.39
CA VAL A 49 7.79 2.91 -2.85
C VAL A 49 9.27 3.10 -2.53
N LEU A 50 10.02 3.62 -3.49
CA LEU A 50 11.45 3.92 -3.32
C LEU A 50 11.66 5.01 -2.28
N GLY A 51 10.85 6.07 -2.34
CA GLY A 51 10.91 7.17 -1.38
C GLY A 51 10.70 6.72 0.06
N SER A 52 9.69 5.89 0.32
CA SER A 52 9.42 5.38 1.66
C SER A 52 10.55 4.49 2.21
N LEU A 53 11.19 3.68 1.35
CA LEU A 53 12.34 2.86 1.74
C LEU A 53 13.58 3.73 2.04
N VAL A 54 13.84 4.74 1.20
CA VAL A 54 14.95 5.69 1.42
C VAL A 54 14.73 6.49 2.69
N GLU A 55 13.52 7.00 2.91
CA GLU A 55 13.15 7.78 4.09
C GLU A 55 13.34 6.97 5.40
N GLU A 56 12.91 5.72 5.41
CA GLU A 56 13.08 4.83 6.57
C GLU A 56 14.57 4.52 6.85
N LEU A 57 15.41 4.49 5.80
CA LEU A 57 16.85 4.23 5.93
C LEU A 57 17.65 5.48 6.36
N VAL A 58 17.48 6.62 5.68
CA VAL A 58 18.33 7.80 5.92
C VAL A 58 17.65 8.86 6.78
N GLY A 59 16.32 8.94 6.81
CA GLY A 59 15.58 9.94 7.59
C GLY A 59 15.99 11.37 7.20
N GLU A 60 16.38 12.16 8.19
CA GLU A 60 16.74 13.58 7.99
C GLU A 60 18.17 13.80 7.44
N GLU A 61 18.93 12.78 7.17
CA GLU A 61 20.32 12.92 6.69
C GLU A 61 20.42 13.35 5.22
N ALA A 62 19.29 13.24 4.47
CA ALA A 62 19.18 13.63 3.06
C ALA A 62 17.87 14.37 2.79
N GLU A 63 17.82 15.10 1.69
CA GLU A 63 16.58 15.60 1.11
C GLU A 63 16.05 14.58 0.11
N ILE A 64 14.83 14.08 0.32
CA ILE A 64 14.23 13.02 -0.49
C ILE A 64 13.12 13.61 -1.34
N ILE A 65 13.26 13.48 -2.65
CA ILE A 65 12.28 13.96 -3.63
C ILE A 65 11.67 12.78 -4.36
N VAL A 66 10.34 12.64 -4.23
CA VAL A 66 9.56 11.60 -4.89
C VAL A 66 8.83 12.22 -6.08
N LEU A 67 9.04 11.68 -7.28
CA LEU A 67 8.47 12.22 -8.52
C LEU A 67 7.00 11.82 -8.68
N VAL A 68 6.69 10.54 -8.57
CA VAL A 68 5.33 10.01 -8.71
C VAL A 68 4.64 9.89 -7.35
N ARG A 69 3.54 10.62 -7.18
CA ARG A 69 2.75 10.60 -5.93
C ARG A 69 2.10 9.23 -5.68
N PRO A 70 1.83 8.84 -4.42
CA PRO A 70 1.30 7.51 -4.08
C PRO A 70 -0.06 7.17 -4.71
N SER A 71 -0.83 8.18 -5.10
CA SER A 71 -2.15 8.03 -5.72
C SER A 71 -2.13 7.99 -7.25
N LEU A 72 -0.95 8.13 -7.88
CA LEU A 72 -0.80 8.24 -9.33
C LEU A 72 -0.15 6.99 -9.91
N CYS A 73 -0.69 6.51 -11.05
CA CYS A 73 0.01 5.52 -11.85
C CYS A 73 1.29 6.12 -12.45
N PRO A 74 2.45 5.45 -12.38
CA PRO A 74 3.68 5.95 -13.00
C PRO A 74 3.57 6.21 -14.50
N ALA A 75 2.64 5.57 -15.20
CA ALA A 75 2.39 5.81 -16.63
C ALA A 75 1.73 7.18 -16.90
N ASP A 76 1.03 7.75 -15.91
CA ASP A 76 0.31 9.03 -16.01
C ASP A 76 1.13 10.20 -15.44
N TYR A 77 2.43 9.99 -15.22
CA TYR A 77 3.31 11.03 -14.70
C TYR A 77 3.68 12.05 -15.77
N ASP A 78 3.42 13.32 -15.46
CA ASP A 78 3.84 14.47 -16.24
C ASP A 78 5.05 15.16 -15.60
N MET A 79 6.15 15.25 -16.36
CA MET A 79 7.40 15.86 -15.95
C MET A 79 7.23 17.37 -15.70
N LYS A 80 7.73 17.85 -14.56
CA LYS A 80 7.68 19.27 -14.16
C LYS A 80 9.08 19.89 -14.17
N PRO A 81 9.20 21.22 -14.38
CA PRO A 81 10.48 21.92 -14.27
C PRO A 81 11.17 21.72 -12.91
N SER A 82 10.40 21.61 -11.82
CA SER A 82 10.92 21.30 -10.48
C SER A 82 11.61 19.93 -10.42
N ASP A 83 11.10 18.94 -11.17
CA ASP A 83 11.62 17.58 -11.18
C ASP A 83 12.96 17.54 -11.95
N VAL A 84 13.03 18.27 -13.07
CA VAL A 84 14.28 18.47 -13.81
C VAL A 84 15.34 19.14 -12.93
N TYR A 85 14.96 20.19 -12.19
CA TYR A 85 15.84 20.84 -11.25
C TYR A 85 16.30 19.89 -10.14
N ALA A 86 15.40 19.12 -9.55
CA ALA A 86 15.72 18.15 -8.51
C ALA A 86 16.75 17.12 -8.99
N VAL A 87 16.53 16.53 -10.18
CA VAL A 87 17.45 15.57 -10.78
C VAL A 87 18.79 16.21 -11.13
N SER A 88 18.80 17.48 -11.59
CA SER A 88 20.06 18.20 -11.89
C SER A 88 20.95 18.42 -10.67
N LYS A 89 20.40 18.38 -9.46
CA LYS A 89 21.11 18.54 -8.17
C LYS A 89 21.25 17.22 -7.40
N ALA A 90 20.61 16.17 -7.84
CA ALA A 90 20.60 14.89 -7.16
C ALA A 90 21.98 14.23 -7.15
N LYS A 91 22.33 13.63 -6.01
CA LYS A 91 23.51 12.76 -5.89
C LYS A 91 23.22 11.36 -6.40
N ILE A 92 21.99 10.87 -6.14
CA ILE A 92 21.55 9.53 -6.54
C ILE A 92 20.08 9.55 -6.93
N LEU A 93 19.71 8.75 -7.93
CA LEU A 93 18.35 8.52 -8.38
C LEU A 93 18.03 7.03 -8.36
N PHE A 94 16.99 6.67 -7.60
CA PHE A 94 16.43 5.31 -7.58
C PHE A 94 15.24 5.20 -8.51
N TYR A 95 15.20 4.12 -9.32
CA TYR A 95 14.12 3.86 -10.27
C TYR A 95 13.84 2.36 -10.43
N HIS A 96 12.62 2.00 -10.87
CA HIS A 96 12.24 0.60 -11.03
C HIS A 96 12.46 0.03 -12.44
N ASP A 97 12.57 0.86 -13.46
CA ASP A 97 12.57 0.46 -14.88
C ASP A 97 11.31 -0.35 -15.26
N ILE A 98 10.17 0.00 -14.66
CA ILE A 98 8.87 -0.55 -15.03
C ILE A 98 8.32 0.12 -16.29
N VAL A 99 7.35 -0.54 -16.93
CA VAL A 99 6.77 -0.04 -18.20
C VAL A 99 6.27 1.40 -18.09
N GLY A 100 5.67 1.77 -16.95
CA GLY A 100 5.17 3.13 -16.72
C GLY A 100 6.25 4.21 -16.54
N GLU A 101 7.49 3.84 -16.21
CA GLU A 101 8.59 4.81 -16.06
C GLU A 101 9.32 5.10 -17.38
N LYS A 102 9.39 4.11 -18.27
CA LYS A 102 10.20 4.19 -19.50
C LYS A 102 9.91 5.40 -20.39
N PRO A 103 8.66 5.83 -20.60
CA PRO A 103 8.35 6.92 -21.53
C PRO A 103 8.95 8.27 -21.13
N TRP A 104 9.09 8.53 -19.84
CA TRP A 104 9.47 9.84 -19.31
C TRP A 104 10.84 9.88 -18.62
N LEU A 105 11.31 8.76 -18.04
CA LEU A 105 12.53 8.74 -17.22
C LEU A 105 13.76 9.19 -18.00
N GLN A 106 13.96 8.67 -19.22
CA GLN A 106 15.12 9.05 -20.04
C GLN A 106 15.07 10.52 -20.45
N ASN A 107 13.88 11.03 -20.76
CA ASN A 107 13.70 12.45 -21.11
C ASN A 107 14.02 13.35 -19.91
N LEU A 108 13.61 12.97 -18.72
CA LEU A 108 13.90 13.69 -17.47
C LEU A 108 15.42 13.74 -17.21
N ILE A 109 16.12 12.62 -17.34
CA ILE A 109 17.57 12.54 -17.15
C ILE A 109 18.30 13.40 -18.15
N ASN A 110 17.94 13.31 -19.43
CA ASN A 110 18.53 14.12 -20.48
C ASN A 110 18.30 15.63 -20.26
N ALA A 111 17.08 16.01 -19.84
CA ALA A 111 16.76 17.40 -19.55
C ALA A 111 17.52 17.93 -18.31
N ALA A 112 17.79 17.10 -17.33
CA ALA A 112 18.51 17.47 -16.12
C ALA A 112 20.02 17.70 -16.35
N GLY A 113 20.64 17.00 -17.32
CA GLY A 113 22.03 17.17 -17.69
C GLY A 113 23.04 16.94 -16.55
N ASN A 114 22.72 16.09 -15.59
CA ASN A 114 23.57 15.82 -14.41
C ASN A 114 24.54 14.68 -14.71
N GLU A 115 25.75 15.00 -15.14
CA GLU A 115 26.80 14.00 -15.44
C GLU A 115 27.31 13.22 -14.21
N GLY A 116 27.12 13.77 -13.01
CA GLY A 116 27.52 13.14 -11.75
C GLY A 116 26.42 12.30 -11.10
N LEU A 117 25.26 12.14 -11.72
CA LEU A 117 24.12 11.42 -11.18
C LEU A 117 24.37 9.92 -11.09
N ILE A 118 24.31 9.36 -9.90
CA ILE A 118 24.33 7.91 -9.70
C ILE A 118 22.92 7.37 -9.91
N MET A 119 22.75 6.50 -10.89
CA MET A 119 21.46 5.87 -11.19
C MET A 119 21.43 4.44 -10.68
N VAL A 120 20.45 4.13 -9.82
CA VAL A 120 20.30 2.80 -9.22
C VAL A 120 18.96 2.19 -9.60
N LYS A 121 19.03 1.09 -10.34
CA LYS A 121 17.86 0.29 -10.67
C LYS A 121 17.48 -0.61 -9.50
N VAL A 122 16.23 -0.50 -9.05
CA VAL A 122 15.64 -1.33 -8.00
C VAL A 122 14.51 -2.17 -8.62
N PRO A 123 14.48 -3.51 -8.42
CA PRO A 123 13.44 -4.34 -9.05
C PRO A 123 12.02 -3.88 -8.72
N GLY A 124 11.15 -3.88 -9.73
CA GLY A 124 9.73 -3.52 -9.58
C GLY A 124 8.85 -4.57 -8.89
N THR A 125 9.44 -5.65 -8.37
CA THR A 125 8.73 -6.77 -7.71
C THR A 125 8.61 -6.57 -6.19
N TYR A 126 8.39 -5.35 -5.75
CA TYR A 126 8.32 -4.94 -4.34
C TYR A 126 7.02 -5.32 -3.63
N ASN A 127 6.00 -5.73 -4.37
CA ASN A 127 4.67 -6.06 -3.83
C ASN A 127 4.57 -7.45 -3.17
N THR A 128 5.71 -8.12 -2.96
CA THR A 128 5.82 -9.30 -2.11
C THR A 128 6.90 -9.07 -1.05
N PRO A 129 6.82 -9.69 0.13
CA PRO A 129 7.85 -9.53 1.16
C PRO A 129 9.27 -9.85 0.69
N GLU A 130 9.44 -10.91 -0.10
CA GLU A 130 10.75 -11.28 -0.65
C GLU A 130 11.28 -10.22 -1.63
N GLY A 131 10.39 -9.67 -2.47
CA GLY A 131 10.70 -8.56 -3.37
C GLY A 131 11.06 -7.29 -2.61
N ALA A 132 10.27 -6.95 -1.59
CA ALA A 132 10.51 -5.80 -0.72
C ALA A 132 11.86 -5.89 0.00
N LYS A 133 12.20 -7.06 0.56
CA LYS A 133 13.50 -7.28 1.22
C LYS A 133 14.67 -7.10 0.25
N ARG A 134 14.53 -7.54 -1.00
CA ARG A 134 15.56 -7.27 -2.03
C ARG A 134 15.71 -5.76 -2.31
N CYS A 135 14.60 -5.03 -2.39
CA CYS A 135 14.64 -3.57 -2.56
C CYS A 135 15.36 -2.89 -1.40
N VAL A 136 15.03 -3.25 -0.15
CA VAL A 136 15.73 -2.73 1.05
C VAL A 136 17.23 -2.95 0.95
N SER A 137 17.68 -4.17 0.63
CA SER A 137 19.09 -4.52 0.55
C SER A 137 19.84 -3.72 -0.53
N ILE A 138 19.24 -3.57 -1.73
CA ILE A 138 19.84 -2.81 -2.83
C ILE A 138 19.95 -1.33 -2.46
N ILE A 139 18.88 -0.74 -1.93
CA ILE A 139 18.85 0.68 -1.56
C ILE A 139 19.85 0.95 -0.41
N ALA A 140 19.82 0.15 0.64
CA ALA A 140 20.71 0.31 1.78
C ALA A 140 22.20 0.22 1.39
N SER A 141 22.57 -0.74 0.55
CA SER A 141 23.95 -0.90 0.06
C SER A 141 24.42 0.34 -0.73
N ASN A 142 23.60 0.78 -1.71
CA ASN A 142 23.97 1.93 -2.55
C ASN A 142 23.99 3.25 -1.77
N LEU A 143 23.07 3.43 -0.82
CA LEU A 143 23.07 4.61 0.05
C LEU A 143 24.28 4.61 0.99
N SER A 144 24.62 3.47 1.60
CA SER A 144 25.79 3.36 2.46
C SER A 144 27.08 3.73 1.73
N GLU A 145 27.24 3.25 0.49
CA GLU A 145 28.40 3.59 -0.35
C GLU A 145 28.40 5.06 -0.75
N THR A 146 27.24 5.56 -1.29
CA THR A 146 27.14 6.92 -1.83
C THR A 146 27.28 8.00 -0.75
N LEU A 147 26.73 7.76 0.44
CA LEU A 147 26.71 8.72 1.55
C LEU A 147 27.83 8.47 2.58
N SER A 148 28.57 7.37 2.45
CA SER A 148 29.59 6.93 3.41
C SER A 148 29.06 6.79 4.84
N ILE A 149 27.87 6.17 4.98
CA ILE A 149 27.19 5.94 6.27
C ILE A 149 26.88 4.45 6.45
N ASP A 150 26.84 3.98 7.68
CA ASP A 150 26.42 2.60 7.99
C ASP A 150 24.92 2.52 8.21
N LEU A 151 24.24 1.82 7.31
CA LEU A 151 22.79 1.59 7.36
C LEU A 151 22.41 0.16 7.75
N SER A 152 23.37 -0.67 8.14
CA SER A 152 23.15 -2.11 8.38
C SER A 152 22.11 -2.37 9.47
N GLU A 153 22.12 -1.61 10.56
CA GLU A 153 21.15 -1.75 11.64
C GLU A 153 19.74 -1.32 11.22
N LYS A 154 19.63 -0.19 10.49
CA LYS A 154 18.32 0.30 9.98
C LYS A 154 17.74 -0.70 8.96
N ALA A 155 18.56 -1.17 8.02
CA ALA A 155 18.17 -2.21 7.07
C ALA A 155 17.70 -3.49 7.77
N SER A 156 18.43 -3.96 8.78
CA SER A 156 18.04 -5.14 9.55
C SER A 156 16.70 -4.96 10.25
N ARG A 157 16.42 -3.80 10.83
CA ARG A 157 15.11 -3.50 11.44
C ARG A 157 13.99 -3.54 10.41
N MET A 158 14.20 -2.98 9.21
CA MET A 158 13.21 -3.02 8.13
C MET A 158 12.95 -4.46 7.67
N LEU A 159 13.99 -5.26 7.43
CA LEU A 159 13.87 -6.67 7.05
C LEU A 159 13.07 -7.46 8.10
N ASN A 160 13.40 -7.30 9.38
CA ASN A 160 12.68 -7.94 10.48
C ASN A 160 11.21 -7.50 10.57
N SER A 161 10.91 -6.22 10.29
CA SER A 161 9.53 -5.71 10.25
C SER A 161 8.72 -6.37 9.14
N ILE A 162 9.33 -6.51 7.95
CA ILE A 162 8.70 -7.19 6.81
C ILE A 162 8.44 -8.66 7.13
N ASP A 163 9.42 -9.38 7.71
CA ASP A 163 9.26 -10.79 8.08
C ASP A 163 8.18 -10.98 9.15
N LYS A 164 8.11 -10.10 10.15
CA LYS A 164 7.07 -10.15 11.19
C LYS A 164 5.68 -10.03 10.60
N VAL A 165 5.47 -9.07 9.69
CA VAL A 165 4.17 -8.88 9.04
C VAL A 165 3.86 -10.03 8.08
N ALA A 166 4.84 -10.51 7.32
CA ALA A 166 4.70 -11.66 6.43
C ALA A 166 4.24 -12.91 7.18
N ASN A 167 4.86 -13.21 8.32
CA ASN A 167 4.50 -14.36 9.16
C ASN A 167 3.07 -14.22 9.74
N ALA A 168 2.68 -13.03 10.17
CA ALA A 168 1.32 -12.77 10.65
C ALA A 168 0.27 -12.99 9.56
N ILE A 169 0.52 -12.46 8.35
CA ILE A 169 -0.36 -12.65 7.19
C ILE A 169 -0.50 -14.13 6.84
N LYS A 170 0.61 -14.88 6.79
CA LYS A 170 0.59 -16.32 6.48
C LYS A 170 -0.17 -17.12 7.52
N SER A 171 -0.01 -16.82 8.81
CA SER A 171 -0.75 -17.48 9.89
C SER A 171 -2.25 -17.24 9.78
N GLU A 172 -2.69 -16.01 9.50
CA GLU A 172 -4.10 -15.68 9.31
C GLU A 172 -4.66 -16.31 8.03
N ALA A 173 -3.91 -16.28 6.94
CA ALA A 173 -4.27 -16.94 5.68
C ALA A 173 -4.52 -18.44 5.86
N GLN A 174 -3.64 -19.12 6.61
CA GLN A 174 -3.80 -20.53 6.94
C GLN A 174 -5.06 -20.79 7.77
N SER A 175 -5.33 -19.97 8.78
CA SER A 175 -6.54 -20.10 9.62
C SER A 175 -7.83 -19.89 8.82
N LEU A 176 -7.78 -19.10 7.76
CA LEU A 176 -8.90 -18.83 6.86
C LEU A 176 -8.97 -19.80 5.67
N GLU A 177 -8.07 -20.77 5.55
CA GLU A 177 -8.01 -21.74 4.43
C GLU A 177 -8.09 -21.03 3.05
N VAL A 178 -7.31 -19.97 2.86
CA VAL A 178 -7.39 -19.13 1.66
C VAL A 178 -6.94 -19.85 0.38
N ASP A 179 -6.19 -20.93 0.49
CA ASP A 179 -5.73 -21.79 -0.61
C ASP A 179 -6.88 -22.43 -1.42
N LYS A 180 -8.07 -22.50 -0.83
CA LYS A 180 -9.31 -22.97 -1.49
C LYS A 180 -10.11 -21.82 -2.11
N VAL A 181 -9.71 -20.58 -1.92
CA VAL A 181 -10.47 -19.38 -2.29
C VAL A 181 -10.01 -18.85 -3.62
N LYS A 182 -10.94 -18.71 -4.57
CA LYS A 182 -10.68 -18.22 -5.93
C LYS A 182 -10.87 -16.71 -5.99
N VAL A 183 -9.94 -16.04 -6.68
CA VAL A 183 -9.88 -14.58 -6.83
C VAL A 183 -9.69 -14.22 -8.30
N ILE A 184 -10.37 -13.17 -8.75
CA ILE A 184 -10.04 -12.44 -9.98
C ILE A 184 -9.48 -11.08 -9.55
N CYS A 185 -8.40 -10.61 -10.18
CA CYS A 185 -7.77 -9.37 -9.75
C CYS A 185 -7.19 -8.55 -10.90
N MET A 186 -6.99 -7.28 -10.63
CA MET A 186 -6.12 -6.46 -11.49
C MET A 186 -4.70 -7.04 -11.50
N LYS A 187 -4.11 -7.15 -12.67
CA LYS A 187 -2.85 -7.88 -12.95
C LYS A 187 -1.72 -7.59 -11.98
N TRP A 188 -1.56 -6.33 -11.58
CA TRP A 188 -0.46 -5.93 -10.68
C TRP A 188 -0.68 -6.31 -9.22
N GLN A 189 -1.86 -6.82 -8.85
CA GLN A 189 -2.15 -7.36 -7.53
C GLN A 189 -1.87 -8.87 -7.43
N ARG A 190 -1.77 -9.55 -8.57
CA ARG A 190 -1.67 -11.01 -8.65
C ARG A 190 -0.57 -11.57 -7.76
N SER A 191 0.64 -11.03 -7.87
CA SER A 191 1.80 -11.56 -7.14
C SER A 191 1.60 -11.51 -5.61
N PHE A 192 1.00 -10.44 -5.08
CA PHE A 192 0.70 -10.34 -3.66
C PHE A 192 -0.40 -11.32 -3.25
N ILE A 193 -1.49 -11.40 -4.01
CA ILE A 193 -2.64 -12.27 -3.72
C ILE A 193 -2.21 -13.74 -3.72
N GLU A 194 -1.42 -14.17 -4.72
CA GLU A 194 -0.85 -15.52 -4.80
C GLU A 194 0.15 -15.76 -3.65
N TRP A 195 0.95 -14.74 -3.31
CA TRP A 195 1.86 -14.83 -2.17
C TRP A 195 1.12 -15.02 -0.86
N VAL A 196 -0.01 -14.34 -0.62
CA VAL A 196 -0.86 -14.57 0.56
C VAL A 196 -1.34 -16.03 0.60
N GLY A 197 -1.63 -16.64 -0.54
CA GLY A 197 -2.03 -18.04 -0.68
C GLY A 197 -3.36 -18.24 -1.41
N PHE A 198 -4.02 -17.17 -1.87
CA PHE A 198 -5.25 -17.27 -2.64
C PHE A 198 -5.00 -17.84 -4.04
N LYS A 199 -6.02 -18.48 -4.62
CA LYS A 199 -5.97 -19.00 -5.98
C LYS A 199 -6.45 -17.96 -6.99
N VAL A 200 -5.54 -17.29 -7.70
CA VAL A 200 -5.91 -16.37 -8.77
C VAL A 200 -6.29 -17.16 -10.02
N ILE A 201 -7.57 -17.11 -10.41
CA ILE A 201 -8.11 -17.84 -11.56
C ILE A 201 -8.08 -17.00 -12.85
N ALA A 202 -8.10 -15.69 -12.74
CA ALA A 202 -7.90 -14.73 -13.84
C ALA A 202 -7.33 -13.42 -13.31
N ASP A 203 -6.66 -12.71 -14.18
CA ASP A 203 -6.31 -11.30 -13.96
C ASP A 203 -6.72 -10.47 -15.18
N TYR A 204 -6.81 -9.15 -15.00
CA TYR A 204 -7.15 -8.20 -16.04
C TYR A 204 -6.16 -7.02 -16.07
N ASN A 205 -5.97 -6.50 -17.27
CA ASN A 205 -5.20 -5.27 -17.51
C ASN A 205 -6.00 -4.02 -17.08
N PRO A 206 -5.39 -2.82 -17.08
CA PRO A 206 -6.10 -1.57 -16.81
C PRO A 206 -7.42 -1.48 -17.59
N PRO A 207 -8.54 -1.05 -16.96
CA PRO A 207 -9.88 -1.11 -17.54
C PRO A 207 -10.04 -0.42 -18.88
N GLU A 208 -9.30 0.67 -19.10
CA GLU A 208 -9.29 1.42 -20.37
C GLU A 208 -8.72 0.62 -21.55
N THR A 209 -8.06 -0.51 -21.29
CA THR A 209 -7.52 -1.40 -22.32
C THR A 209 -8.42 -2.61 -22.61
N LEU A 210 -9.51 -2.77 -21.86
CA LEU A 210 -10.39 -3.93 -21.96
C LEU A 210 -11.55 -3.68 -22.94
N SER A 211 -11.83 -4.69 -23.77
CA SER A 211 -13.06 -4.72 -24.55
C SER A 211 -14.26 -5.20 -23.72
N SER A 212 -15.47 -4.93 -24.18
CA SER A 212 -16.69 -5.46 -23.56
C SER A 212 -16.70 -6.99 -23.46
N LYS A 213 -16.06 -7.66 -24.45
CA LYS A 213 -15.92 -9.12 -24.45
C LYS A 213 -14.99 -9.60 -23.34
N ASP A 214 -13.87 -8.91 -23.10
CA ASP A 214 -12.96 -9.27 -22.00
C ASP A 214 -13.68 -9.21 -20.64
N VAL A 215 -14.54 -8.21 -20.45
CA VAL A 215 -15.35 -8.07 -19.23
C VAL A 215 -16.36 -9.21 -19.10
N GLU A 216 -17.08 -9.55 -20.21
CA GLU A 216 -18.01 -10.67 -20.25
C GLU A 216 -17.32 -12.01 -19.94
N ASP A 217 -16.16 -12.24 -20.51
CA ASP A 217 -15.36 -13.46 -20.28
C ASP A 217 -14.88 -13.56 -18.80
N LEU A 218 -14.52 -12.44 -18.18
CA LEU A 218 -14.19 -12.39 -16.75
C LEU A 218 -15.39 -12.73 -15.86
N ILE A 219 -16.57 -12.16 -16.16
CA ILE A 219 -17.82 -12.43 -15.42
C ILE A 219 -18.20 -13.90 -15.57
N LYS A 220 -18.22 -14.42 -16.81
CA LYS A 220 -18.53 -15.82 -17.09
C LYS A 220 -17.61 -16.76 -16.32
N LYS A 221 -16.29 -16.54 -16.40
CA LYS A 221 -15.31 -17.34 -15.68
C LYS A 221 -15.51 -17.27 -14.17
N GLY A 222 -15.78 -16.06 -13.64
CA GLY A 222 -16.08 -15.86 -12.22
C GLY A 222 -17.29 -16.66 -11.75
N MET A 223 -18.36 -16.69 -12.53
CA MET A 223 -19.58 -17.46 -12.24
C MET A 223 -19.34 -18.97 -12.30
N GLU A 224 -18.71 -19.45 -13.37
CA GLU A 224 -18.43 -20.88 -13.58
C GLU A 224 -17.50 -21.46 -12.51
N GLU A 225 -16.50 -20.69 -12.10
CA GLU A 225 -15.50 -21.10 -11.13
C GLU A 225 -15.90 -20.81 -9.66
N GLY A 226 -16.95 -20.03 -9.44
CA GLY A 226 -17.39 -19.65 -8.10
C GLY A 226 -16.39 -18.73 -7.40
N VAL A 227 -16.02 -17.63 -8.06
CA VAL A 227 -15.08 -16.65 -7.52
C VAL A 227 -15.61 -16.02 -6.22
N ALA A 228 -14.72 -15.87 -5.24
CA ALA A 228 -15.07 -15.28 -3.94
C ALA A 228 -14.74 -13.78 -3.85
N LEU A 229 -13.66 -13.36 -4.48
CA LEU A 229 -13.15 -11.98 -4.41
C LEU A 229 -12.83 -11.45 -5.80
N ILE A 230 -13.16 -10.17 -6.00
CA ILE A 230 -12.64 -9.36 -7.11
C ILE A 230 -11.78 -8.27 -6.49
N ALA A 231 -10.50 -8.19 -6.88
CA ALA A 231 -9.55 -7.27 -6.29
C ALA A 231 -9.06 -6.23 -7.30
N ASP A 232 -9.45 -4.98 -7.11
CA ASP A 232 -8.98 -3.83 -7.88
C ASP A 232 -7.65 -3.27 -7.35
N ASN A 233 -7.04 -2.40 -8.17
CA ASN A 233 -5.87 -1.62 -7.81
C ASN A 233 -6.24 -0.14 -7.68
N LEU A 234 -5.96 0.45 -6.51
CA LEU A 234 -6.29 1.84 -6.18
C LEU A 234 -5.70 2.85 -7.19
N GLN A 235 -4.49 2.59 -7.69
CA GLN A 235 -3.77 3.51 -8.59
C GLN A 235 -4.30 3.49 -10.02
N VAL A 236 -5.14 2.52 -10.38
CA VAL A 236 -5.70 2.35 -11.73
C VAL A 236 -7.19 2.62 -11.71
N SER A 237 -7.93 1.80 -10.98
CA SER A 237 -9.36 1.95 -10.78
C SER A 237 -9.74 1.27 -9.46
N ALA A 238 -10.48 2.00 -8.63
CA ALA A 238 -11.01 1.46 -7.38
C ALA A 238 -12.46 0.92 -7.52
N GLU A 239 -13.05 0.97 -8.72
CA GLU A 239 -14.49 0.74 -8.92
C GLU A 239 -14.80 -0.29 -10.01
N PHE A 240 -13.86 -0.56 -10.91
CA PHE A 240 -14.10 -1.44 -12.07
C PHE A 240 -14.55 -2.85 -11.66
N GLY A 241 -13.85 -3.44 -10.70
CA GLY A 241 -14.14 -4.79 -10.20
C GLY A 241 -15.48 -4.90 -9.47
N ALA A 242 -16.06 -3.78 -9.01
CA ALA A 242 -17.36 -3.79 -8.33
C ALA A 242 -18.49 -4.29 -9.25
N THR A 243 -18.43 -3.97 -10.54
CA THR A 243 -19.40 -4.46 -11.53
C THR A 243 -19.26 -5.99 -11.69
N ILE A 244 -18.03 -6.49 -11.87
CA ILE A 244 -17.77 -7.93 -11.98
C ILE A 244 -18.21 -8.64 -10.69
N ALA A 245 -17.92 -8.07 -9.52
CA ALA A 245 -18.29 -8.64 -8.23
C ALA A 245 -19.82 -8.75 -8.06
N LYS A 246 -20.57 -7.74 -8.51
CA LYS A 246 -22.04 -7.74 -8.48
C LYS A 246 -22.62 -8.89 -9.30
N ASP A 247 -22.11 -9.10 -10.51
CA ASP A 247 -22.65 -10.10 -11.44
C ASP A 247 -22.22 -11.52 -11.05
N THR A 248 -21.04 -11.68 -10.45
CA THR A 248 -20.54 -13.00 -10.00
C THR A 248 -20.97 -13.36 -8.57
N GLY A 249 -21.50 -12.40 -7.80
CA GLY A 249 -21.79 -12.60 -6.37
C GLY A 249 -20.57 -12.66 -5.46
N ALA A 250 -19.39 -12.24 -5.96
CA ALA A 250 -18.17 -12.09 -5.21
C ALA A 250 -18.17 -10.84 -4.31
N SER A 251 -17.26 -10.75 -3.36
CA SER A 251 -16.97 -9.51 -2.66
C SER A 251 -15.92 -8.71 -3.41
N HIS A 252 -16.14 -7.39 -3.51
CA HIS A 252 -15.18 -6.46 -4.09
C HIS A 252 -14.23 -5.93 -3.02
N VAL A 253 -12.94 -5.87 -3.34
CA VAL A 253 -11.89 -5.32 -2.47
C VAL A 253 -10.93 -4.45 -3.29
N VAL A 254 -10.35 -3.43 -2.65
CA VAL A 254 -9.40 -2.53 -3.29
C VAL A 254 -8.05 -2.62 -2.57
N LEU A 255 -7.01 -2.95 -3.30
CA LEU A 255 -5.64 -3.04 -2.81
C LEU A 255 -4.80 -1.88 -3.34
N THR A 256 -3.71 -1.57 -2.66
CA THR A 256 -2.76 -0.55 -3.11
C THR A 256 -1.38 -1.14 -3.39
N ASN A 257 -0.69 -0.59 -4.39
CA ASN A 257 0.70 -0.92 -4.67
C ASN A 257 1.68 0.09 -4.08
N PHE A 258 1.18 1.22 -3.54
CA PHE A 258 2.06 2.27 -3.04
C PHE A 258 1.82 2.54 -1.54
N PRO A 259 2.89 2.54 -0.74
CA PRO A 259 2.85 3.04 0.62
C PRO A 259 2.36 4.50 0.64
N GLY A 260 1.66 4.92 1.71
CA GLY A 260 1.18 6.29 1.86
C GLY A 260 -0.01 6.69 0.97
N ALA A 261 -0.49 5.82 0.09
CA ALA A 261 -1.70 6.06 -0.70
C ALA A 261 -2.97 6.09 0.16
N ILE A 262 -2.94 5.39 1.27
CA ILE A 262 -4.02 5.29 2.26
C ILE A 262 -3.46 5.64 3.64
N PRO A 263 -4.20 6.37 4.49
CA PRO A 263 -3.79 6.62 5.86
C PRO A 263 -3.42 5.33 6.60
N GLY A 264 -2.28 5.34 7.29
CA GLY A 264 -1.77 4.16 8.01
C GLY A 264 -1.01 3.14 7.16
N THR A 265 -0.68 3.46 5.91
CA THR A 265 0.13 2.62 5.01
C THR A 265 1.47 3.28 4.65
N GLY A 266 2.09 4.02 5.57
CA GLY A 266 3.28 4.85 5.29
C GLY A 266 4.52 4.08 4.82
N ASN A 267 4.61 2.77 5.07
CA ASN A 267 5.71 1.92 4.60
C ASN A 267 5.20 0.58 4.05
N LEU A 268 6.12 -0.22 3.46
CA LEU A 268 5.76 -1.50 2.82
C LEU A 268 5.16 -2.52 3.80
N SER A 269 5.64 -2.61 5.03
CA SER A 269 5.07 -3.52 6.03
C SER A 269 3.62 -3.18 6.34
N GLN A 270 3.32 -1.90 6.52
CA GLN A 270 1.95 -1.41 6.75
C GLN A 270 1.06 -1.61 5.53
N MET A 271 1.59 -1.39 4.32
CA MET A 271 0.88 -1.66 3.07
C MET A 271 0.51 -3.13 2.92
N PHE A 272 1.43 -4.06 3.21
CA PHE A 272 1.14 -5.50 3.19
C PHE A 272 0.05 -5.87 4.20
N ALA A 273 0.13 -5.36 5.42
CA ALA A 273 -0.87 -5.60 6.44
C ALA A 273 -2.25 -5.08 6.01
N TYR A 274 -2.31 -3.88 5.43
CA TYR A 274 -3.54 -3.30 4.89
C TYR A 274 -4.13 -4.17 3.78
N ASN A 275 -3.33 -4.51 2.77
CA ASN A 275 -3.80 -5.31 1.63
C ASN A 275 -4.31 -6.69 2.06
N ALA A 276 -3.58 -7.36 2.97
CA ALA A 276 -4.02 -8.64 3.52
C ALA A 276 -5.33 -8.51 4.29
N LYS A 277 -5.48 -7.45 5.12
CA LYS A 277 -6.71 -7.15 5.84
C LYS A 277 -7.89 -6.98 4.89
N GLN A 278 -7.74 -6.24 3.78
CA GLN A 278 -8.79 -6.07 2.77
C GLN A 278 -9.22 -7.43 2.18
N LEU A 279 -8.27 -8.30 1.83
CA LEU A 279 -8.56 -9.64 1.32
C LEU A 279 -9.31 -10.50 2.34
N PHE A 280 -8.86 -10.51 3.59
CA PHE A 280 -9.46 -11.33 4.65
C PHE A 280 -10.85 -10.83 5.05
N GLU A 281 -11.07 -9.54 5.16
CA GLU A 281 -12.38 -8.94 5.43
C GLU A 281 -13.35 -9.18 4.27
N GLY A 282 -12.88 -9.01 3.03
CA GLY A 282 -13.65 -9.36 1.84
C GLY A 282 -14.09 -10.82 1.82
N LEU A 283 -13.19 -11.75 2.18
CA LEU A 283 -13.50 -13.17 2.27
C LEU A 283 -14.55 -13.46 3.36
N ARG A 284 -14.40 -12.87 4.54
CA ARG A 284 -15.40 -13.01 5.61
C ARG A 284 -16.77 -12.49 5.19
N SER A 285 -16.81 -11.33 4.52
CA SER A 285 -18.03 -10.75 3.99
C SER A 285 -18.70 -11.66 2.96
N TRP A 286 -17.93 -12.20 2.01
CA TRP A 286 -18.43 -13.14 1.01
C TRP A 286 -19.01 -14.42 1.67
N ARG A 287 -18.30 -15.02 2.63
CA ARG A 287 -18.78 -16.20 3.36
C ARG A 287 -20.09 -15.94 4.09
N ASN A 288 -20.18 -14.82 4.81
CA ASN A 288 -21.38 -14.43 5.53
C ASN A 288 -22.56 -14.20 4.59
N THR A 289 -22.34 -13.48 3.46
CA THR A 289 -23.39 -13.25 2.46
C THR A 289 -23.88 -14.55 1.85
N ARG A 290 -22.98 -15.52 1.61
CA ARG A 290 -23.33 -16.84 1.05
C ARG A 290 -24.18 -17.64 2.04
N ILE A 291 -23.81 -17.67 3.32
CA ILE A 291 -24.60 -18.35 4.36
C ILE A 291 -26.00 -17.74 4.43
N LEU A 292 -26.12 -16.41 4.51
CA LEU A 292 -27.41 -15.73 4.56
C LEU A 292 -28.27 -16.02 3.33
N ARG A 293 -27.69 -16.07 2.13
CA ARG A 293 -28.43 -16.44 0.91
C ARG A 293 -28.98 -17.86 0.98
N GLN A 294 -28.17 -18.81 1.45
CA GLN A 294 -28.62 -20.21 1.61
C GLN A 294 -29.75 -20.34 2.65
N GLU A 295 -29.65 -19.60 3.74
CA GLU A 295 -30.70 -19.58 4.78
C GLU A 295 -32.00 -18.97 4.25
N ILE A 296 -31.93 -17.85 3.54
CA ILE A 296 -33.10 -17.23 2.89
C ILE A 296 -33.76 -18.19 1.88
N GLU A 297 -32.98 -18.90 1.08
CA GLU A 297 -33.49 -19.87 0.12
C GLU A 297 -34.16 -21.06 0.81
N SER A 298 -33.59 -21.58 1.88
CA SER A 298 -34.17 -22.62 2.73
C SER A 298 -35.51 -22.16 3.31
N LEU A 299 -35.57 -20.96 3.86
CA LEU A 299 -36.81 -20.39 4.41
C LEU A 299 -37.90 -20.18 3.34
N LYS A 300 -37.52 -19.71 2.15
CA LYS A 300 -38.45 -19.60 1.02
C LYS A 300 -39.04 -20.96 0.62
N ASN A 301 -38.22 -22.00 0.57
CA ASN A 301 -38.65 -23.35 0.27
C ASN A 301 -39.63 -23.88 1.34
N GLN A 302 -39.30 -23.69 2.62
CA GLN A 302 -40.21 -24.06 3.72
C GLN A 302 -41.55 -23.32 3.64
N LEU A 303 -41.53 -22.02 3.33
CA LEU A 303 -42.73 -21.22 3.17
C LEU A 303 -43.58 -21.73 2.00
N SER A 304 -42.97 -22.08 0.87
CA SER A 304 -43.71 -22.61 -0.30
C SER A 304 -44.35 -23.96 -0.01
N ILE A 305 -43.70 -24.84 0.73
CA ILE A 305 -44.27 -26.12 1.19
C ILE A 305 -45.44 -25.86 2.14
N PHE A 306 -45.28 -24.95 3.09
CA PHE A 306 -46.39 -24.59 4.00
C PHE A 306 -47.62 -24.03 3.26
N GLN A 307 -47.41 -23.16 2.29
CA GLN A 307 -48.47 -22.60 1.44
C GLN A 307 -49.16 -23.69 0.64
N ALA A 308 -48.44 -24.66 0.09
CA ALA A 308 -49.03 -25.77 -0.64
C ALA A 308 -49.87 -26.65 0.28
N ILE A 309 -49.40 -27.01 1.47
CA ILE A 309 -50.14 -27.77 2.46
C ILE A 309 -51.42 -27.04 2.87
N THR A 310 -51.31 -25.75 3.18
CA THR A 310 -52.45 -24.91 3.56
C THR A 310 -53.52 -24.82 2.43
N SER A 311 -53.07 -24.69 1.20
CA SER A 311 -53.93 -24.67 0.02
C SER A 311 -54.71 -25.99 -0.13
N VAL A 312 -54.03 -27.14 0.00
CA VAL A 312 -54.68 -28.47 -0.06
C VAL A 312 -55.69 -28.63 1.09
N ALA A 313 -55.31 -28.27 2.31
CA ALA A 313 -56.20 -28.35 3.47
C ALA A 313 -57.46 -27.47 3.29
N THR A 314 -57.29 -26.27 2.72
CA THR A 314 -58.42 -25.37 2.43
C THR A 314 -59.36 -26.00 1.39
N ILE A 315 -58.81 -26.56 0.31
CA ILE A 315 -59.61 -27.23 -0.73
C ILE A 315 -60.40 -28.40 -0.11
N LEU A 316 -59.76 -29.24 0.67
CA LEU A 316 -60.43 -30.36 1.37
C LEU A 316 -61.55 -29.88 2.27
N ALA A 317 -61.33 -28.83 3.08
CA ALA A 317 -62.35 -28.25 3.95
C ALA A 317 -63.57 -27.70 3.17
N VAL A 318 -63.30 -27.05 2.00
CA VAL A 318 -64.39 -26.57 1.11
C VAL A 318 -65.15 -27.75 0.52
N VAL A 319 -64.50 -28.80 0.07
CA VAL A 319 -65.12 -30.01 -0.48
C VAL A 319 -66.01 -30.66 0.58
N GLU A 320 -65.46 -30.81 1.79
CA GLU A 320 -66.25 -31.41 2.92
C GLU A 320 -67.48 -30.55 3.29
N ALA A 321 -67.32 -29.24 3.36
CA ALA A 321 -68.47 -28.33 3.62
C ALA A 321 -69.55 -28.43 2.52
N LEU A 322 -69.13 -28.49 1.24
CA LEU A 322 -70.08 -28.67 0.12
C LEU A 322 -70.78 -30.03 0.19
N TRP A 323 -70.06 -31.10 0.52
CA TRP A 323 -70.61 -32.42 0.65
C TRP A 323 -71.66 -32.49 1.79
N LEU A 324 -71.33 -31.89 2.94
CA LEU A 324 -72.28 -31.78 4.08
C LEU A 324 -73.52 -30.92 3.71
N TYR A 325 -73.34 -29.86 2.96
CA TYR A 325 -74.46 -28.99 2.48
C TYR A 325 -75.38 -29.78 1.55
N ILE A 326 -74.86 -30.55 0.58
CA ILE A 326 -75.65 -31.36 -0.37
C ILE A 326 -76.40 -32.44 0.38
N ARG A 327 -75.82 -33.12 1.36
CA ARG A 327 -76.49 -34.12 2.18
C ARG A 327 -77.62 -33.61 3.06
N ARG A 328 -77.59 -32.33 3.46
CA ARG A 328 -78.63 -31.70 4.27
C ARG A 328 -79.77 -31.14 3.45
N LYS A 329 -79.76 -31.12 2.13
CA LYS A 329 -80.92 -30.71 1.32
C LYS A 329 -82.04 -31.75 1.52
N PRO A 330 -83.22 -31.29 2.02
CA PRO A 330 -84.35 -32.18 2.13
C PRO A 330 -84.71 -32.75 0.75
N LYS A 331 -84.96 -34.07 0.62
CA LYS A 331 -85.54 -34.66 -0.58
C LYS A 331 -86.84 -33.92 -0.82
N ALA A 332 -87.02 -33.31 -2.02
CA ALA A 332 -88.24 -32.75 -2.44
C ALA A 332 -89.36 -33.82 -2.25
N PRO A 333 -90.53 -33.47 -1.64
CA PRO A 333 -91.66 -34.40 -1.55
C PRO A 333 -92.03 -34.75 -2.96
N GLY A 334 -92.10 -36.09 -3.23
CA GLY A 334 -92.34 -36.62 -4.55
C GLY A 334 -93.62 -36.10 -5.19
N ALA A 335 -93.49 -35.82 -6.50
CA ALA A 335 -94.69 -35.64 -7.38
C ALA A 335 -95.19 -37.03 -7.78
#